data_edc6f434248e62f6a6ea96af03dcbf0e
#
_entry.id   edc6f434248e62f6a6ea96af03dcbf0e
#
_cell.length_a   1.000
_cell.length_b   1.000
_cell.length_c   1.000
_cell.angle_alpha   90.00
_cell.angle_beta   90.00
_cell.angle_gamma   90.00
#
_symmetry.space_group_name_H-M   'P 1'
#
loop_
_entity.id
_entity.type
_entity.pdbx_description
1 polymer ?
#
loop_
_entity_poly.entity_id
_entity_poly.type
_entity_poly.pdbx_seq_one_letter_code
_entity_poly.pdbx_strand_id
1 'polypeptide(L)'
;MQNSIHWPEEYLPGTTDNYCSNEVIAAGLTTDEIWPYLSNPFAWPKYYNNSADIEFINKEDKVLYDNARFRFKTFGFPVEAQITEFTAPKSGQPARIAWHGWAGSDLETKINVIHAWLIEDLPGGRVRILTQESQIGKPAIELANTKPNPMINGHQDWLDGLVKAAKEKMIV
;
A
#
# COMPACT_ATOMS: atom_id res chain seq x y z
N MET A 1 20.66 -4.42 -9.88
CA MET A 1 19.48 -5.30 -9.75
C MET A 1 18.41 -4.48 -9.05
N GLN A 2 17.16 -4.50 -9.53
CA GLN A 2 16.06 -3.78 -8.87
C GLN A 2 15.66 -4.51 -7.59
N ASN A 3 15.30 -3.76 -6.56
CA ASN A 3 14.77 -4.33 -5.33
C ASN A 3 13.36 -4.90 -5.54
N SER A 4 12.97 -5.89 -4.73
CA SER A 4 11.66 -6.54 -4.74
C SER A 4 10.99 -6.49 -3.39
N ILE A 5 9.69 -6.72 -3.35
CA ILE A 5 8.91 -6.88 -2.13
C ILE A 5 9.37 -8.13 -1.37
N HIS A 6 9.34 -8.06 -0.04
CA HIS A 6 9.53 -9.19 0.86
C HIS A 6 8.17 -9.82 1.17
N TRP A 7 8.01 -11.10 0.81
CA TRP A 7 6.76 -11.83 0.99
C TRP A 7 6.87 -12.86 2.12
N PRO A 8 5.87 -12.91 3.04
CA PRO A 8 5.67 -14.10 3.86
C PRO A 8 5.37 -15.31 2.98
N GLU A 9 5.79 -16.50 3.41
CA GLU A 9 5.68 -17.73 2.61
C GLU A 9 4.24 -18.02 2.17
N GLU A 10 3.27 -17.77 3.05
CA GLU A 10 1.84 -18.00 2.79
C GLU A 10 1.23 -17.04 1.77
N TYR A 11 1.92 -15.93 1.46
CA TYR A 11 1.45 -14.87 0.56
C TYR A 11 2.29 -14.72 -0.71
N LEU A 12 3.07 -15.73 -1.06
CA LEU A 12 3.90 -15.68 -2.27
C LEU A 12 3.02 -15.44 -3.52
N PRO A 13 3.40 -14.50 -4.40
CA PRO A 13 2.69 -14.27 -5.66
C PRO A 13 2.47 -15.55 -6.47
N GLY A 14 1.23 -15.77 -6.92
CA GLY A 14 0.87 -16.95 -7.71
C GLY A 14 0.46 -18.18 -6.87
N THR A 15 0.51 -18.09 -5.52
CA THR A 15 0.04 -19.16 -4.63
C THR A 15 -1.24 -18.78 -3.86
N THR A 16 -1.71 -17.55 -4.01
CA THR A 16 -2.88 -16.99 -3.33
C THR A 16 -4.07 -16.84 -4.26
N ASP A 17 -5.21 -16.42 -3.73
CA ASP A 17 -6.47 -16.32 -4.48
C ASP A 17 -6.50 -15.11 -5.42
N ASN A 18 -5.83 -14.01 -5.09
CA ASN A 18 -5.67 -12.84 -5.95
C ASN A 18 -4.31 -12.20 -5.71
N TYR A 19 -3.74 -11.68 -6.78
CA TYR A 19 -2.50 -10.92 -6.74
C TYR A 19 -2.56 -9.78 -7.74
N CYS A 20 -2.08 -8.60 -7.32
CA CYS A 20 -1.91 -7.46 -8.21
C CYS A 20 -0.57 -6.74 -7.96
N SER A 21 -0.07 -6.13 -9.01
CA SER A 21 1.20 -5.41 -9.01
C SER A 21 1.09 -4.18 -9.88
N ASN A 22 1.38 -3.02 -9.32
CA ASN A 22 1.40 -1.74 -10.00
C ASN A 22 2.71 -1.02 -9.70
N GLU A 23 3.21 -0.30 -10.69
CA GLU A 23 4.47 0.42 -10.60
C GLU A 23 4.36 1.76 -11.31
N VAL A 24 5.03 2.77 -10.78
CA VAL A 24 5.28 4.03 -11.45
C VAL A 24 6.74 4.45 -11.29
N ILE A 25 7.30 5.03 -12.35
CA ILE A 25 8.60 5.71 -12.30
C ILE A 25 8.34 7.19 -12.58
N ALA A 26 8.63 8.05 -11.60
CA ALA A 26 8.43 9.49 -11.69
C ALA A 26 9.77 10.22 -11.74
N ALA A 27 9.91 11.18 -12.66
CA ALA A 27 11.05 12.07 -12.73
C ALA A 27 10.84 13.30 -11.84
N GLY A 28 11.95 13.85 -11.31
CA GLY A 28 11.95 15.07 -10.50
C GLY A 28 11.40 14.88 -9.09
N LEU A 29 11.39 13.67 -8.59
CA LEU A 29 11.03 13.31 -7.21
C LEU A 29 12.05 12.34 -6.62
N THR A 30 12.14 12.33 -5.31
CA THR A 30 12.96 11.42 -4.51
C THR A 30 12.10 10.59 -3.55
N THR A 31 12.68 9.54 -3.00
CA THR A 31 12.06 8.74 -1.94
C THR A 31 11.66 9.60 -0.75
N ASP A 32 12.51 10.53 -0.32
CA ASP A 32 12.24 11.44 0.80
C ASP A 32 11.03 12.36 0.54
N GLU A 33 10.80 12.77 -0.71
CA GLU A 33 9.65 13.60 -1.08
C GLU A 33 8.34 12.82 -1.17
N ILE A 34 8.40 11.52 -1.48
CA ILE A 34 7.21 10.62 -1.52
C ILE A 34 6.82 10.16 -0.12
N TRP A 35 7.81 9.84 0.73
CA TRP A 35 7.62 9.14 2.00
C TRP A 35 6.58 9.77 2.94
N PRO A 36 6.55 11.11 3.16
CA PRO A 36 5.58 11.72 4.07
C PRO A 36 4.12 11.47 3.69
N TYR A 37 3.84 11.35 2.39
CA TYR A 37 2.48 11.12 1.88
C TYR A 37 2.04 9.67 2.07
N LEU A 38 2.96 8.71 1.97
CA LEU A 38 2.65 7.29 2.16
C LEU A 38 2.65 6.91 3.65
N SER A 39 3.64 7.36 4.42
CA SER A 39 3.78 7.01 5.83
C SER A 39 2.76 7.69 6.76
N ASN A 40 2.12 8.78 6.32
CA ASN A 40 1.03 9.42 7.02
C ASN A 40 -0.33 8.94 6.46
N PRO A 41 -1.02 7.99 7.10
CA PRO A 41 -2.27 7.46 6.57
C PRO A 41 -3.40 8.49 6.53
N PHE A 42 -3.35 9.54 7.36
CA PHE A 42 -4.32 10.64 7.30
C PHE A 42 -4.18 11.52 6.06
N ALA A 43 -3.07 11.39 5.32
CA ALA A 43 -2.90 12.03 4.03
C ALA A 43 -3.63 11.30 2.89
N TRP A 44 -3.79 9.98 2.99
CA TRP A 44 -4.33 9.14 1.93
C TRP A 44 -5.66 9.64 1.37
N PRO A 45 -6.69 9.98 2.17
CA PRO A 45 -7.97 10.47 1.64
C PRO A 45 -7.90 11.76 0.84
N LYS A 46 -6.79 12.52 0.97
CA LYS A 46 -6.61 13.79 0.26
C LYS A 46 -6.22 13.59 -1.20
N TYR A 47 -5.67 12.43 -1.55
CA TYR A 47 -5.20 12.13 -2.90
C TYR A 47 -5.64 10.75 -3.42
N TYR A 48 -6.30 9.93 -2.60
CA TYR A 48 -6.81 8.61 -2.96
C TYR A 48 -8.25 8.41 -2.45
N ASN A 49 -9.22 8.42 -3.35
CA ASN A 49 -10.64 8.43 -3.02
C ASN A 49 -11.14 7.12 -2.35
N ASN A 50 -10.43 6.01 -2.51
CA ASN A 50 -10.78 4.72 -1.89
C ASN A 50 -10.22 4.54 -0.48
N SER A 51 -9.89 5.62 0.20
CA SER A 51 -9.35 5.60 1.56
C SER A 51 -10.14 6.59 2.43
N ALA A 52 -10.61 6.12 3.59
CA ALA A 52 -11.36 6.93 4.55
C ALA A 52 -11.26 6.37 5.98
N ASP A 53 -11.74 7.12 6.96
CA ASP A 53 -11.96 6.70 8.35
C ASP A 53 -10.72 6.05 9.00
N ILE A 54 -9.56 6.71 8.87
CA ILE A 54 -8.30 6.22 9.43
C ILE A 54 -8.28 6.40 10.95
N GLU A 55 -7.92 5.34 11.67
CA GLU A 55 -7.79 5.35 13.13
C GLU A 55 -6.66 4.40 13.57
N PHE A 56 -5.75 4.87 14.44
CA PHE A 56 -4.80 4.00 15.12
C PHE A 56 -5.47 3.30 16.32
N ILE A 57 -5.16 2.01 16.52
CA ILE A 57 -5.83 1.17 17.52
C ILE A 57 -5.00 1.08 18.81
N ASN A 58 -3.70 0.81 18.70
CA ASN A 58 -2.86 0.50 19.84
C ASN A 58 -2.11 1.71 20.41
N LYS A 59 -1.99 2.78 19.65
CA LYS A 59 -1.34 4.02 20.08
C LYS A 59 -1.76 5.14 19.13
N GLU A 60 -2.15 6.28 19.68
CA GLU A 60 -2.38 7.47 18.87
C GLU A 60 -1.06 7.94 18.26
N ASP A 61 -1.05 8.10 16.94
CA ASP A 61 0.06 8.64 16.17
C ASP A 61 -0.46 9.34 14.90
N LYS A 62 0.43 10.04 14.22
CA LYS A 62 0.13 10.70 12.92
C LYS A 62 0.75 9.96 11.75
N VAL A 63 1.73 9.11 12.00
CA VAL A 63 2.47 8.36 10.99
C VAL A 63 2.53 6.89 11.35
N LEU A 64 2.64 6.04 10.34
CA LEU A 64 2.85 4.61 10.51
C LEU A 64 4.20 4.35 11.19
N TYR A 65 4.27 3.28 11.94
CA TYR A 65 5.49 2.81 12.62
C TYR A 65 5.48 1.27 12.69
N ASP A 66 6.60 0.69 13.03
CA ASP A 66 6.73 -0.77 13.12
C ASP A 66 5.72 -1.38 14.12
N ASN A 67 5.00 -2.42 13.67
CA ASN A 67 3.90 -3.07 14.42
C ASN A 67 2.69 -2.16 14.72
N ALA A 68 2.57 -0.98 14.11
CA ALA A 68 1.36 -0.15 14.25
C ALA A 68 0.11 -0.94 13.84
N ARG A 69 -0.93 -0.86 14.68
CA ARG A 69 -2.27 -1.35 14.32
C ARG A 69 -3.17 -0.18 14.04
N PHE A 70 -3.85 -0.25 12.92
CA PHE A 70 -4.77 0.79 12.48
C PHE A 70 -5.94 0.18 11.72
N ARG A 71 -6.99 0.95 11.56
CA ARG A 71 -8.12 0.63 10.69
C ARG A 71 -8.37 1.75 9.72
N PHE A 72 -8.93 1.41 8.59
CA PHE A 72 -9.37 2.35 7.58
C PHE A 72 -10.44 1.71 6.70
N LYS A 73 -11.16 2.52 5.94
CA LYS A 73 -12.03 2.02 4.88
C LYS A 73 -11.31 2.08 3.55
N THR A 74 -11.42 1.00 2.78
CA THR A 74 -10.97 0.96 1.40
C THR A 74 -12.03 0.28 0.54
N PHE A 75 -12.32 0.85 -0.64
CA PHE A 75 -13.47 0.43 -1.48
C PHE A 75 -14.80 0.33 -0.71
N GLY A 76 -14.99 1.16 0.31
CA GLY A 76 -16.18 1.15 1.16
C GLY A 76 -16.19 0.08 2.26
N PHE A 77 -15.18 -0.79 2.34
CA PHE A 77 -15.08 -1.85 3.37
C PHE A 77 -14.16 -1.44 4.51
N PRO A 78 -14.55 -1.70 5.77
CA PRO A 78 -13.66 -1.52 6.90
C PRO A 78 -12.59 -2.63 6.91
N VAL A 79 -11.33 -2.21 7.00
CA VAL A 79 -10.16 -3.10 7.10
C VAL A 79 -9.42 -2.76 8.37
N GLU A 80 -9.05 -3.77 9.14
CA GLU A 80 -8.05 -3.65 10.20
C GLU A 80 -6.71 -4.12 9.66
N ALA A 81 -5.64 -3.42 10.01
CA ALA A 81 -4.31 -3.69 9.51
C ALA A 81 -3.23 -3.58 10.59
N GLN A 82 -2.18 -4.35 10.42
CA GLN A 82 -0.97 -4.28 11.23
C GLN A 82 0.26 -4.16 10.33
N ILE A 83 1.10 -3.19 10.61
CA ILE A 83 2.38 -3.02 9.91
C ILE A 83 3.27 -4.24 10.20
N THR A 84 3.76 -4.85 9.13
CA THR A 84 4.66 -6.03 9.17
C THR A 84 6.07 -5.71 8.68
N GLU A 85 6.24 -4.64 7.92
CA GLU A 85 7.54 -4.11 7.51
C GLU A 85 7.48 -2.57 7.51
N PHE A 86 8.46 -1.93 8.14
CA PHE A 86 8.58 -0.47 8.14
C PHE A 86 10.04 -0.07 8.07
N THR A 87 10.47 0.43 6.92
CA THR A 87 11.83 0.91 6.67
C THR A 87 11.76 2.31 6.08
N ALA A 88 12.06 3.30 6.90
CA ALA A 88 12.09 4.71 6.45
C ALA A 88 13.21 4.95 5.43
N PRO A 89 13.12 6.01 4.61
CA PRO A 89 14.14 6.35 3.64
C PRO A 89 15.52 6.45 4.26
N LYS A 90 16.48 5.86 3.57
CA LYS A 90 17.90 5.95 3.91
C LYS A 90 18.71 5.88 2.62
N SER A 91 19.74 6.72 2.50
CA SER A 91 20.60 6.78 1.33
C SER A 91 21.11 5.38 0.91
N GLY A 92 20.90 5.05 -0.37
CA GLY A 92 21.34 3.79 -0.96
C GLY A 92 20.50 2.56 -0.61
N GLN A 93 19.36 2.75 0.08
CA GLN A 93 18.44 1.66 0.44
C GLN A 93 17.00 2.05 0.07
N PRO A 94 16.16 1.09 -0.39
CA PRO A 94 14.75 1.36 -0.62
C PRO A 94 14.01 1.60 0.71
N ALA A 95 13.05 2.52 0.69
CA ALA A 95 12.06 2.63 1.75
C ALA A 95 10.97 1.57 1.54
N ARG A 96 10.40 1.05 2.64
CA ARG A 96 9.43 -0.04 2.61
C ARG A 96 8.33 0.15 3.65
N ILE A 97 7.11 -0.11 3.26
CA ILE A 97 5.97 -0.28 4.16
C ILE A 97 5.19 -1.50 3.69
N ALA A 98 4.89 -2.41 4.60
CA ALA A 98 3.94 -3.48 4.33
C ALA A 98 3.04 -3.69 5.54
N TRP A 99 1.81 -4.11 5.29
CA TRP A 99 0.88 -4.49 6.35
C TRP A 99 0.12 -5.77 6.00
N HIS A 100 -0.19 -6.54 7.04
CA HIS A 100 -1.22 -7.53 7.00
C HIS A 100 -2.56 -6.85 7.27
N GLY A 101 -3.49 -6.93 6.34
CA GLY A 101 -4.84 -6.42 6.46
C GLY A 101 -5.86 -7.54 6.51
N TRP A 102 -6.97 -7.35 7.21
CA TRP A 102 -8.06 -8.31 7.27
C TRP A 102 -9.42 -7.63 7.39
N ALA A 103 -10.43 -8.27 6.85
CA ALA A 103 -11.83 -7.88 6.95
C ALA A 103 -12.72 -9.12 6.94
N GLY A 104 -13.99 -8.93 7.34
CA GLY A 104 -14.99 -9.98 7.38
C GLY A 104 -14.85 -10.91 8.58
N SER A 105 -15.94 -11.61 8.93
CA SER A 105 -16.02 -12.44 10.12
C SER A 105 -16.33 -13.92 9.85
N ASP A 106 -16.75 -14.24 8.63
CA ASP A 106 -17.17 -15.60 8.22
C ASP A 106 -16.46 -15.99 6.91
N LEU A 107 -16.65 -17.24 6.48
CA LEU A 107 -16.01 -17.80 5.29
C LEU A 107 -16.39 -17.08 3.98
N GLU A 108 -17.56 -16.46 3.94
CA GLU A 108 -18.05 -15.76 2.76
C GLU A 108 -17.44 -14.34 2.62
N THR A 109 -17.17 -13.70 3.75
CA THR A 109 -16.75 -12.30 3.82
C THR A 109 -15.28 -12.11 4.21
N LYS A 110 -14.67 -13.16 4.78
CA LYS A 110 -13.29 -13.06 5.28
C LYS A 110 -12.30 -12.93 4.14
N ILE A 111 -11.46 -11.90 4.26
CA ILE A 111 -10.31 -11.67 3.41
C ILE A 111 -9.08 -11.35 4.27
N ASN A 112 -7.93 -11.87 3.88
CA ASN A 112 -6.63 -11.52 4.44
C ASN A 112 -5.71 -11.09 3.31
N VAL A 113 -4.94 -10.05 3.54
CA VAL A 113 -4.06 -9.48 2.52
C VAL A 113 -2.69 -9.14 3.11
N ILE A 114 -1.66 -9.26 2.30
CA ILE A 114 -0.42 -8.52 2.48
C ILE A 114 -0.37 -7.46 1.39
N HIS A 115 -0.38 -6.20 1.80
CA HIS A 115 -0.19 -5.07 0.91
C HIS A 115 1.15 -4.42 1.19
N ALA A 116 1.99 -4.33 0.18
CA ALA A 116 3.37 -3.91 0.33
C ALA A 116 3.76 -2.81 -0.65
N TRP A 117 4.58 -1.88 -0.17
CA TRP A 117 5.13 -0.75 -0.90
C TRP A 117 6.65 -0.77 -0.84
N LEU A 118 7.27 -0.45 -1.96
CA LEU A 118 8.71 -0.24 -2.08
C LEU A 118 8.93 1.06 -2.85
N ILE A 119 9.76 1.95 -2.29
CA ILE A 119 10.13 3.21 -2.92
C ILE A 119 11.66 3.26 -2.99
N GLU A 120 12.20 3.50 -4.18
CA GLU A 120 13.64 3.58 -4.37
C GLU A 120 14.03 4.68 -5.35
N ASP A 121 15.09 5.39 -5.05
CA ASP A 121 15.68 6.36 -5.96
C ASP A 121 16.40 5.64 -7.10
N LEU A 122 16.20 6.14 -8.31
CA LEU A 122 16.84 5.66 -9.52
C LEU A 122 17.81 6.72 -10.09
N PRO A 123 18.85 6.29 -10.82
CA PRO A 123 19.75 7.24 -11.50
C PRO A 123 18.99 8.22 -12.40
N GLY A 124 19.48 9.46 -12.47
CA GLY A 124 18.89 10.50 -13.32
C GLY A 124 17.72 11.25 -12.67
N GLY A 125 17.68 11.35 -11.35
CA GLY A 125 16.65 12.13 -10.61
C GLY A 125 15.25 11.57 -10.77
N ARG A 126 15.11 10.26 -10.65
CA ARG A 126 13.84 9.52 -10.76
C ARG A 126 13.61 8.71 -9.49
N VAL A 127 12.36 8.48 -9.17
CA VAL A 127 11.92 7.57 -8.10
C VAL A 127 11.05 6.46 -8.69
N ARG A 128 11.26 5.23 -8.25
CA ARG A 128 10.41 4.07 -8.53
C ARG A 128 9.53 3.82 -7.32
N ILE A 129 8.23 3.67 -7.56
CA ILE A 129 7.26 3.33 -6.54
C ILE A 129 6.55 2.06 -7.01
N LEU A 130 6.73 0.97 -6.27
CA LEU A 130 6.10 -0.32 -6.51
C LEU A 130 5.09 -0.59 -5.40
N THR A 131 3.87 -0.95 -5.75
CA THR A 131 2.88 -1.47 -4.82
C THR A 131 2.39 -2.83 -5.30
N GLN A 132 2.34 -3.79 -4.38
CA GLN A 132 1.88 -5.15 -4.65
C GLN A 132 0.98 -5.63 -3.52
N GLU A 133 -0.05 -6.38 -3.88
CA GLU A 133 -0.96 -6.98 -2.91
C GLU A 133 -1.24 -8.42 -3.26
N SER A 134 -1.18 -9.28 -2.24
CA SER A 134 -1.50 -10.70 -2.31
C SER A 134 -2.62 -11.00 -1.32
N GLN A 135 -3.68 -11.67 -1.78
CA GLN A 135 -4.95 -11.79 -1.06
C GLN A 135 -5.42 -13.23 -0.97
N ILE A 136 -5.98 -13.61 0.18
CA ILE A 136 -6.56 -14.93 0.46
C ILE A 136 -7.99 -14.76 0.97
N GLY A 137 -8.91 -15.53 0.42
CA GLY A 137 -10.32 -15.59 0.84
C GLY A 137 -11.28 -15.53 -0.33
N LYS A 138 -12.55 -15.87 -0.08
CA LYS A 138 -13.59 -15.88 -1.12
C LYS A 138 -13.75 -14.52 -1.82
N PRO A 139 -13.75 -13.36 -1.13
CA PRO A 139 -13.77 -12.07 -1.80
C PRO A 139 -12.57 -11.84 -2.73
N ALA A 140 -11.40 -12.39 -2.40
CA ALA A 140 -10.22 -12.30 -3.26
C ALA A 140 -10.41 -13.08 -4.57
N ILE A 141 -11.03 -14.26 -4.52
CA ILE A 141 -11.39 -15.05 -5.71
C ILE A 141 -12.35 -14.26 -6.61
N GLU A 142 -13.34 -13.59 -6.03
CA GLU A 142 -14.31 -12.77 -6.76
C GLU A 142 -13.63 -11.58 -7.44
N LEU A 143 -12.71 -10.90 -6.76
CA LEU A 143 -11.89 -9.82 -7.33
C LEU A 143 -11.03 -10.32 -8.51
N ALA A 144 -10.37 -11.47 -8.36
CA ALA A 144 -9.55 -12.06 -9.42
C ALA A 144 -10.35 -12.42 -10.67
N ASN A 145 -11.62 -12.81 -10.51
CA ASN A 145 -12.51 -13.16 -11.60
C ASN A 145 -13.20 -11.94 -12.25
N THR A 146 -13.20 -10.80 -11.59
CA THR A 146 -13.77 -9.55 -12.14
C THR A 146 -12.83 -8.95 -13.18
N LYS A 147 -13.34 -8.58 -14.35
CA LYS A 147 -12.54 -8.00 -15.43
C LYS A 147 -13.05 -6.59 -15.79
N PRO A 148 -12.21 -5.57 -15.72
CA PRO A 148 -10.86 -5.57 -15.18
C PRO A 148 -10.85 -5.84 -13.67
N ASN A 149 -9.73 -6.36 -13.14
CA ASN A 149 -9.57 -6.57 -11.70
C ASN A 149 -9.57 -5.19 -10.99
N PRO A 150 -10.53 -4.94 -10.07
CA PRO A 150 -10.67 -3.61 -9.46
C PRO A 150 -9.44 -3.18 -8.64
N MET A 151 -8.68 -4.15 -8.11
CA MET A 151 -7.48 -3.87 -7.34
C MET A 151 -6.38 -3.25 -8.19
N ILE A 152 -6.23 -3.68 -9.45
CA ILE A 152 -5.25 -3.10 -10.37
C ILE A 152 -5.57 -1.64 -10.64
N ASN A 153 -6.82 -1.31 -10.91
CA ASN A 153 -7.23 0.08 -11.14
C ASN A 153 -7.10 0.92 -9.87
N GLY A 154 -7.56 0.41 -8.72
CA GLY A 154 -7.46 1.11 -7.44
C GLY A 154 -6.03 1.40 -7.02
N HIS A 155 -5.11 0.46 -7.18
CA HIS A 155 -3.69 0.67 -6.89
C HIS A 155 -3.04 1.66 -7.85
N GLN A 156 -3.46 1.68 -9.12
CA GLN A 156 -2.97 2.69 -10.06
C GLN A 156 -3.43 4.09 -9.67
N ASP A 157 -4.71 4.24 -9.31
CA ASP A 157 -5.24 5.51 -8.81
C ASP A 157 -4.49 5.99 -7.56
N TRP A 158 -4.11 5.06 -6.66
CA TRP A 158 -3.32 5.40 -5.48
C TRP A 158 -1.93 5.88 -5.84
N LEU A 159 -1.23 5.17 -6.73
CA LEU A 159 0.10 5.57 -7.23
C LEU A 159 0.07 6.94 -7.90
N ASP A 160 -0.89 7.17 -8.79
CA ASP A 160 -1.01 8.42 -9.54
C ASP A 160 -1.32 9.59 -8.59
N GLY A 161 -2.21 9.38 -7.63
CA GLY A 161 -2.54 10.34 -6.59
C GLY A 161 -1.33 10.67 -5.71
N LEU A 162 -0.57 9.65 -5.29
CA LEU A 162 0.64 9.81 -4.48
C LEU A 162 1.70 10.65 -5.18
N VAL A 163 1.99 10.34 -6.45
CA VAL A 163 2.95 11.10 -7.27
C VAL A 163 2.47 12.54 -7.47
N LYS A 164 1.19 12.74 -7.74
CA LYS A 164 0.59 14.07 -7.88
C LYS A 164 0.73 14.88 -6.58
N ALA A 165 0.36 14.28 -5.43
CA ALA A 165 0.44 14.95 -4.13
C ALA A 165 1.87 15.41 -3.81
N ALA A 166 2.87 14.58 -4.09
CA ALA A 166 4.27 14.93 -3.88
C ALA A 166 4.74 16.04 -4.83
N LYS A 167 4.39 15.98 -6.12
CA LYS A 167 4.74 17.01 -7.10
C LYS A 167 4.13 18.38 -6.77
N GLU A 168 2.90 18.39 -6.32
CA GLU A 168 2.16 19.60 -5.93
C GLU A 168 2.48 20.08 -4.51
N LYS A 169 3.31 19.34 -3.76
CA LYS A 169 3.66 19.61 -2.35
C LYS A 169 2.41 19.84 -1.49
N MET A 170 1.45 18.93 -1.66
CA MET A 170 0.18 18.98 -0.93
C MET A 170 0.45 19.01 0.59
N ILE A 171 -0.28 19.86 1.33
CA ILE A 171 -0.17 19.92 2.80
C ILE A 171 -0.85 18.67 3.38
N VAL A 172 -0.09 17.89 4.14
CA VAL A 172 -0.51 16.63 4.75
C VAL A 172 -0.36 16.66 6.28
#